data_44c07ff562555c6f1a5baf2b3cc77ef5
#
_entry.id   44c07ff562555c6f1a5baf2b3cc77ef5
#
_cell.length_a   1.000
_cell.length_b   1.000
_cell.length_c   1.000
_cell.angle_alpha   90.00
_cell.angle_beta   90.00
_cell.angle_gamma   90.00
#
_symmetry.space_group_name_H-M   'P 1'
#
loop_
_entity.id
_entity.type
_entity.pdbx_description
1 polymer ?
#
loop_
_entity_poly.entity_id
_entity_poly.type
_entity_poly.pdbx_seq_one_letter_code
_entity_poly.pdbx_strand_id
1 'polypeptide(L)'
;MHTNLDQSFIESLISNPTDRVPVCFCLDSSYSMWQVVSGETTPTGKTTEEIDGVVWNIVSGGVSRYSLMYKGIMEFIDMIKEEPRARASVELFVVSFSDKADCVVRCASVDSFSFPDFEKGRNTNIAAGINLSLDILEERKSQYKQVGVKYYQPILVVISDGNNNVDNDAYEVAKKRIHELERNRKLTTLVISCDEDSNIKELDSISSSGESLKITHDKIESFFYWLSRSVSSYSKGTIEKVTMKKNKTEKIIL
;
A
#
# COMPACT_ATOMS: atom_id res chain seq x y z
N MET A 1 -25.40 -5.39 9.53
CA MET A 1 -25.99 -4.06 9.33
C MET A 1 -26.09 -3.82 7.82
N HIS A 2 -27.32 -3.70 7.27
CA HIS A 2 -27.48 -3.26 5.88
C HIS A 2 -27.26 -1.76 5.87
N THR A 3 -26.07 -1.31 5.49
CA THR A 3 -25.88 0.10 5.14
C THR A 3 -26.70 0.37 3.90
N ASN A 4 -27.77 1.15 4.01
CA ASN A 4 -28.44 1.71 2.85
C ASN A 4 -27.40 2.54 2.08
N LEU A 5 -26.96 2.02 0.93
CA LEU A 5 -26.09 2.77 0.04
C LEU A 5 -26.89 3.96 -0.48
N ASP A 6 -26.27 5.13 -0.47
CA ASP A 6 -26.83 6.33 -1.08
C ASP A 6 -27.05 6.08 -2.60
N GLN A 7 -28.17 6.54 -3.12
CA GLN A 7 -28.54 6.31 -4.54
C GLN A 7 -27.51 6.92 -5.50
N SER A 8 -26.95 8.09 -5.16
CA SER A 8 -25.89 8.73 -5.96
C SER A 8 -24.62 7.88 -6.01
N PHE A 9 -24.31 7.18 -4.93
CA PHE A 9 -23.19 6.25 -4.86
C PHE A 9 -23.44 4.99 -5.71
N ILE A 10 -24.65 4.43 -5.67
CA ILE A 10 -25.03 3.31 -6.51
C ILE A 10 -24.94 3.69 -8.00
N GLU A 11 -25.46 4.85 -8.37
CA GLU A 11 -25.41 5.37 -9.74
C GLU A 11 -23.96 5.57 -10.21
N SER A 12 -23.07 6.07 -9.37
CA SER A 12 -21.64 6.22 -9.69
C SER A 12 -20.95 4.88 -9.96
N LEU A 13 -21.36 3.82 -9.26
CA LEU A 13 -20.83 2.47 -9.48
C LEU A 13 -21.35 1.85 -10.78
N ILE A 14 -22.62 2.04 -11.08
CA ILE A 14 -23.28 1.42 -12.25
C ILE A 14 -22.94 2.17 -13.54
N SER A 15 -22.73 3.48 -13.49
CA SER A 15 -22.44 4.32 -14.66
C SER A 15 -21.13 3.97 -15.38
N ASN A 16 -20.18 3.35 -14.67
CA ASN A 16 -18.94 2.87 -15.26
C ASN A 16 -19.03 1.36 -15.49
N PRO A 17 -19.09 0.87 -16.73
CA PRO A 17 -19.27 -0.55 -17.05
C PRO A 17 -18.00 -1.40 -16.87
N THR A 18 -16.87 -0.81 -16.54
CA THR A 18 -15.59 -1.53 -16.36
C THR A 18 -15.57 -2.33 -15.07
N ASP A 19 -15.01 -3.54 -15.13
CA ASP A 19 -14.71 -4.34 -13.93
C ASP A 19 -13.73 -3.59 -13.04
N ARG A 20 -13.96 -3.58 -11.73
CA ARG A 20 -13.15 -2.80 -10.78
C ARG A 20 -11.89 -3.54 -10.35
N VAL A 21 -10.82 -2.78 -10.15
CA VAL A 21 -9.55 -3.26 -9.57
C VAL A 21 -9.28 -2.44 -8.30
N PRO A 22 -9.68 -2.94 -7.11
CA PRO A 22 -9.40 -2.25 -5.86
C PRO A 22 -7.92 -2.40 -5.50
N VAL A 23 -7.21 -1.29 -5.30
CA VAL A 23 -5.83 -1.23 -4.85
C VAL A 23 -5.77 -0.45 -3.54
N CYS A 24 -5.36 -1.10 -2.46
CA CYS A 24 -5.18 -0.48 -1.16
C CYS A 24 -3.70 -0.34 -0.83
N PHE A 25 -3.24 0.87 -0.61
CA PHE A 25 -1.94 1.16 -0.06
C PHE A 25 -2.07 1.28 1.46
N CYS A 26 -1.37 0.41 2.19
CA CYS A 26 -1.25 0.40 3.65
C CYS A 26 0.15 0.90 3.99
N LEU A 27 0.25 2.16 4.43
CA LEU A 27 1.47 2.94 4.46
C LEU A 27 1.90 3.27 5.87
N ASP A 28 3.13 2.92 6.19
CA ASP A 28 3.77 3.28 7.44
C ASP A 28 4.00 4.80 7.51
N SER A 29 3.55 5.40 8.60
CA SER A 29 3.76 6.80 8.95
C SER A 29 4.49 6.99 10.28
N SER A 30 5.24 5.97 10.73
CA SER A 30 6.13 6.07 11.88
C SER A 30 7.31 7.01 11.60
N TYR A 31 7.94 7.51 12.63
CA TYR A 31 9.01 8.51 12.51
C TYR A 31 10.18 8.05 11.64
N SER A 32 10.51 6.77 11.66
CA SER A 32 11.58 6.18 10.85
C SER A 32 11.41 6.40 9.36
N MET A 33 10.16 6.47 8.89
CA MET A 33 9.86 6.76 7.47
C MET A 33 10.34 8.14 7.01
N TRP A 34 10.54 9.10 7.91
CA TRP A 34 11.10 10.42 7.59
C TRP A 34 12.63 10.46 7.67
N GLN A 35 13.28 9.35 8.03
CA GLN A 35 14.74 9.27 7.98
C GLN A 35 15.24 9.47 6.55
N VAL A 36 16.24 10.35 6.40
CA VAL A 36 16.91 10.59 5.11
C VAL A 36 17.81 9.40 4.81
N VAL A 37 17.64 8.82 3.64
CA VAL A 37 18.38 7.64 3.16
C VAL A 37 19.33 7.96 2.02
N SER A 38 19.18 9.12 1.37
CA SER A 38 20.07 9.54 0.29
C SER A 38 20.02 11.05 0.05
N GLY A 39 20.98 11.57 -0.73
CA GLY A 39 21.08 12.99 -1.06
C GLY A 39 21.81 13.83 -0.02
N GLU A 40 22.14 15.06 -0.40
CA GLU A 40 22.84 16.00 0.48
C GLU A 40 21.87 16.60 1.51
N THR A 41 22.32 16.70 2.75
CA THR A 41 21.56 17.29 3.84
C THR A 41 22.31 18.44 4.48
N THR A 42 21.56 19.41 4.98
CA THR A 42 22.09 20.53 5.76
C THR A 42 21.52 20.45 7.18
N PRO A 43 22.38 20.41 8.23
CA PRO A 43 21.92 20.43 9.61
C PRO A 43 21.15 21.73 9.91
N THR A 44 19.98 21.60 10.53
CA THR A 44 19.18 22.76 10.97
C THR A 44 19.55 23.24 12.37
N GLY A 45 20.37 22.47 13.10
CA GLY A 45 20.69 22.71 14.51
C GLY A 45 19.51 22.39 15.47
N LYS A 46 18.43 21.82 14.95
CA LYS A 46 17.26 21.42 15.75
C LYS A 46 17.25 19.89 15.91
N THR A 47 16.65 19.46 17.01
CA THR A 47 16.41 18.04 17.30
C THR A 47 14.91 17.82 17.55
N THR A 48 14.47 16.57 17.44
CA THR A 48 13.15 16.16 17.92
C THR A 48 13.14 16.04 19.44
N GLU A 49 11.97 15.90 20.03
CA GLU A 49 11.83 15.24 21.33
C GLU A 49 12.32 13.80 21.24
N GLU A 50 12.59 13.17 22.37
CA GLU A 50 12.96 11.76 22.42
C GLU A 50 11.80 10.88 21.92
N ILE A 51 12.08 10.05 20.92
CA ILE A 51 11.12 9.12 20.30
C ILE A 51 11.77 7.75 20.35
N ASP A 52 11.15 6.81 21.06
CA ASP A 52 11.66 5.44 21.26
C ASP A 52 13.12 5.39 21.80
N GLY A 53 13.45 6.28 22.73
CA GLY A 53 14.79 6.38 23.30
C GLY A 53 15.82 7.08 22.38
N VAL A 54 15.40 7.62 21.24
CA VAL A 54 16.26 8.27 20.25
C VAL A 54 15.87 9.73 20.05
N VAL A 55 16.87 10.61 20.07
CA VAL A 55 16.72 12.01 19.67
C VAL A 55 17.24 12.17 18.25
N TRP A 56 16.38 12.61 17.35
CA TRP A 56 16.69 12.75 15.94
C TRP A 56 17.16 14.17 15.61
N ASN A 57 18.22 14.29 14.82
CA ASN A 57 18.62 15.57 14.26
C ASN A 57 17.71 15.96 13.09
N ILE A 58 17.17 17.16 13.11
CA ILE A 58 16.37 17.69 12.00
C ILE A 58 17.32 18.28 10.97
N VAL A 59 17.24 17.75 9.75
CA VAL A 59 18.01 18.23 8.60
C VAL A 59 17.06 18.82 7.55
N SER A 60 17.58 19.64 6.66
CA SER A 60 16.91 20.08 5.44
C SER A 60 17.58 19.45 4.23
N GLY A 61 16.81 19.19 3.16
CA GLY A 61 17.29 18.47 1.99
C GLY A 61 17.33 16.95 2.18
N GLY A 62 17.92 16.28 1.22
CA GLY A 62 17.96 14.82 1.17
C GLY A 62 16.63 14.17 0.76
N VAL A 63 16.65 12.87 0.63
CA VAL A 63 15.50 12.02 0.24
C VAL A 63 15.20 11.06 1.39
N SER A 64 14.01 11.17 1.97
CA SER A 64 13.53 10.26 3.02
C SER A 64 12.84 9.03 2.44
N ARG A 65 12.68 7.97 3.26
CA ARG A 65 11.85 6.80 2.88
C ARG A 65 10.42 7.24 2.52
N TYR A 66 9.85 8.18 3.28
CA TYR A 66 8.54 8.75 2.98
C TYR A 66 8.48 9.42 1.60
N SER A 67 9.48 10.24 1.26
CA SER A 67 9.51 10.90 -0.06
C SER A 67 9.69 9.92 -1.21
N LEU A 68 10.42 8.82 -0.99
CA LEU A 68 10.51 7.71 -1.97
C LEU A 68 9.18 7.01 -2.17
N MET A 69 8.51 6.66 -1.09
CA MET A 69 7.18 6.05 -1.11
C MET A 69 6.17 6.96 -1.84
N TYR A 70 6.14 8.24 -1.49
CA TYR A 70 5.30 9.24 -2.14
C TYR A 70 5.54 9.27 -3.66
N LYS A 71 6.81 9.45 -4.07
CA LYS A 71 7.20 9.52 -5.48
C LYS A 71 6.77 8.28 -6.24
N GLY A 72 7.04 7.09 -5.69
CA GLY A 72 6.68 5.83 -6.33
C GLY A 72 5.17 5.66 -6.52
N ILE A 73 4.36 6.02 -5.51
CA ILE A 73 2.90 5.94 -5.62
C ILE A 73 2.38 6.92 -6.67
N MET A 74 2.93 8.14 -6.73
CA MET A 74 2.53 9.12 -7.74
C MET A 74 2.89 8.66 -9.16
N GLU A 75 4.06 8.07 -9.36
CA GLU A 75 4.46 7.47 -10.63
C GLU A 75 3.54 6.30 -11.05
N PHE A 76 3.17 5.43 -10.10
CA PHE A 76 2.18 4.39 -10.35
C PHE A 76 0.86 4.98 -10.86
N ILE A 77 0.36 6.02 -10.20
CA ILE A 77 -0.89 6.68 -10.57
C ILE A 77 -0.81 7.29 -11.96
N ASP A 78 0.29 7.99 -12.28
CA ASP A 78 0.46 8.62 -13.58
C ASP A 78 0.54 7.57 -14.69
N MET A 79 1.21 6.44 -14.47
CA MET A 79 1.22 5.33 -15.42
C MET A 79 -0.16 4.68 -15.62
N ILE A 80 -0.96 4.56 -14.55
CA ILE A 80 -2.34 4.04 -14.68
C ILE A 80 -3.21 5.00 -15.49
N LYS A 81 -3.02 6.32 -15.36
CA LYS A 81 -3.77 7.33 -16.14
C LYS A 81 -3.54 7.21 -17.65
N GLU A 82 -2.36 6.74 -18.07
CA GLU A 82 -2.02 6.56 -19.49
C GLU A 82 -2.77 5.39 -20.14
N GLU A 83 -3.28 4.44 -19.36
CA GLU A 83 -3.99 3.26 -19.84
C GLU A 83 -5.51 3.43 -19.64
N PRO A 84 -6.30 3.74 -20.69
CA PRO A 84 -7.72 4.13 -20.53
C PRO A 84 -8.56 3.12 -19.75
N ARG A 85 -8.32 1.81 -19.96
CA ARG A 85 -9.06 0.77 -19.26
C ARG A 85 -8.67 0.66 -17.79
N ALA A 86 -7.38 0.70 -17.47
CA ALA A 86 -6.89 0.70 -16.09
C ALA A 86 -7.36 1.96 -15.36
N ARG A 87 -7.27 3.13 -16.00
CA ARG A 87 -7.77 4.41 -15.49
C ARG A 87 -9.24 4.36 -15.09
N ALA A 88 -10.08 3.67 -15.90
CA ALA A 88 -11.50 3.51 -15.62
C ALA A 88 -11.79 2.42 -14.57
N SER A 89 -10.91 1.43 -14.40
CA SER A 89 -11.11 0.26 -13.55
C SER A 89 -10.55 0.43 -12.14
N VAL A 90 -9.41 1.12 -11.98
CA VAL A 90 -8.68 1.19 -10.71
C VAL A 90 -9.40 2.08 -9.71
N GLU A 91 -9.60 1.57 -8.51
CA GLU A 91 -10.07 2.30 -7.34
C GLU A 91 -9.00 2.25 -6.25
N LEU A 92 -8.64 3.44 -5.75
CA LEU A 92 -7.54 3.64 -4.82
C LEU A 92 -8.04 3.85 -3.39
N PHE A 93 -7.40 3.15 -2.47
CA PHE A 93 -7.58 3.31 -1.03
C PHE A 93 -6.22 3.56 -0.40
N VAL A 94 -6.16 4.41 0.60
CA VAL A 94 -4.95 4.63 1.38
C VAL A 94 -5.29 4.55 2.86
N VAL A 95 -4.60 3.67 3.55
CA VAL A 95 -4.58 3.56 4.99
C VAL A 95 -3.19 3.96 5.45
N SER A 96 -3.08 4.96 6.31
CA SER A 96 -1.83 5.25 7.02
C SER A 96 -1.86 4.57 8.38
N PHE A 97 -0.71 4.09 8.85
CA PHE A 97 -0.59 3.53 10.19
C PHE A 97 0.70 3.97 10.88
N SER A 98 0.59 4.15 12.19
CA SER A 98 1.70 4.39 13.11
C SER A 98 1.29 3.91 14.50
N ASP A 99 0.95 4.78 15.45
CA ASP A 99 0.35 4.42 16.74
C ASP A 99 -1.06 3.83 16.57
N LYS A 100 -1.79 4.32 15.59
CA LYS A 100 -3.13 3.88 15.14
C LYS A 100 -3.17 3.81 13.62
N ALA A 101 -4.25 3.28 13.07
CA ALA A 101 -4.49 3.28 11.63
C ALA A 101 -5.68 4.17 11.27
N ASP A 102 -5.54 4.93 10.19
CA ASP A 102 -6.56 5.83 9.67
C ASP A 102 -6.74 5.62 8.16
N CYS A 103 -8.00 5.57 7.71
CA CYS A 103 -8.31 5.55 6.30
C CYS A 103 -8.28 6.99 5.76
N VAL A 104 -7.17 7.37 5.15
CA VAL A 104 -6.93 8.73 4.66
C VAL A 104 -7.44 8.97 3.25
N VAL A 105 -7.57 7.90 2.44
CA VAL A 105 -8.28 7.93 1.15
C VAL A 105 -9.23 6.73 1.09
N ARG A 106 -10.51 7.00 1.00
CA ARG A 106 -11.55 5.97 0.86
C ARG A 106 -12.14 6.03 -0.54
N CYS A 107 -11.72 5.10 -1.41
CA CYS A 107 -12.27 4.91 -2.75
C CYS A 107 -12.16 6.14 -3.67
N ALA A 108 -10.94 6.51 -4.02
CA ALA A 108 -10.70 7.50 -5.07
C ALA A 108 -10.53 6.84 -6.45
N SER A 109 -11.07 7.48 -7.48
CA SER A 109 -10.64 7.15 -8.86
C SER A 109 -9.22 7.66 -9.08
N VAL A 110 -8.53 7.13 -10.07
CA VAL A 110 -7.17 7.59 -10.40
C VAL A 110 -7.13 9.07 -10.74
N ASP A 111 -8.22 9.59 -11.34
CA ASP A 111 -8.33 11.00 -11.71
C ASP A 111 -8.59 11.94 -10.53
N SER A 112 -9.34 11.45 -9.54
CA SER A 112 -9.69 12.23 -8.34
C SER A 112 -8.70 12.04 -7.19
N PHE A 113 -7.70 11.18 -7.36
CA PHE A 113 -6.73 10.90 -6.32
C PHE A 113 -5.85 12.11 -6.02
N SER A 114 -5.73 12.43 -4.75
CA SER A 114 -4.76 13.34 -4.19
C SER A 114 -4.01 12.64 -3.08
N PHE A 115 -2.70 12.70 -3.10
CA PHE A 115 -1.92 12.06 -2.04
C PHE A 115 -2.16 12.80 -0.71
N PRO A 116 -2.59 12.09 0.33
CA PRO A 116 -2.94 12.72 1.60
C PRO A 116 -1.70 13.09 2.42
N ASP A 117 -1.84 14.07 3.30
CA ASP A 117 -0.87 14.31 4.35
C ASP A 117 -1.04 13.26 5.46
N PHE A 118 0.07 12.80 6.01
CA PHE A 118 0.09 11.84 7.12
C PHE A 118 0.53 12.50 8.42
N GLU A 119 -0.16 12.13 9.50
CA GLU A 119 0.35 12.39 10.84
C GLU A 119 1.53 11.43 11.14
N LYS A 120 2.62 11.99 11.65
CA LYS A 120 3.78 11.21 12.11
C LYS A 120 3.46 10.60 13.47
N GLY A 121 3.63 9.29 13.59
CA GLY A 121 3.46 8.59 14.86
C GLY A 121 4.77 8.01 15.38
N ARG A 122 4.75 7.56 16.63
CA ARG A 122 5.93 7.02 17.33
C ARG A 122 6.12 5.53 17.08
N ASN A 123 5.02 4.79 17.08
CA ASN A 123 5.03 3.33 16.96
C ASN A 123 4.75 2.87 15.53
N THR A 124 4.96 1.58 15.30
CA THR A 124 4.70 0.88 14.04
C THR A 124 3.67 -0.21 14.30
N ASN A 125 2.38 0.14 14.29
CA ASN A 125 1.27 -0.80 14.50
C ASN A 125 0.78 -1.35 13.15
N ILE A 126 1.56 -2.26 12.57
CA ILE A 126 1.25 -2.90 11.28
C ILE A 126 -0.09 -3.64 11.35
N ALA A 127 -0.39 -4.26 12.50
CA ALA A 127 -1.65 -4.98 12.71
C ALA A 127 -2.88 -4.09 12.51
N ALA A 128 -2.86 -2.87 13.06
CA ALA A 128 -3.94 -1.92 12.88
C ALA A 128 -4.10 -1.51 11.41
N GLY A 129 -2.98 -1.23 10.71
CA GLY A 129 -2.97 -0.89 9.30
C GLY A 129 -3.57 -2.00 8.43
N ILE A 130 -3.10 -3.23 8.62
CA ILE A 130 -3.59 -4.41 7.89
C ILE A 130 -5.10 -4.62 8.14
N ASN A 131 -5.52 -4.66 9.40
CA ASN A 131 -6.91 -4.96 9.72
C ASN A 131 -7.86 -3.91 9.13
N LEU A 132 -7.54 -2.62 9.26
CA LEU A 132 -8.35 -1.55 8.67
C LEU A 132 -8.39 -1.65 7.14
N SER A 133 -7.26 -1.94 6.49
CA SER A 133 -7.20 -2.13 5.04
C SER A 133 -8.07 -3.28 4.57
N LEU A 134 -8.02 -4.41 5.27
CA LEU A 134 -8.84 -5.57 4.96
C LEU A 134 -10.33 -5.29 5.15
N ASP A 135 -10.71 -4.59 6.22
CA ASP A 135 -12.11 -4.24 6.50
C ASP A 135 -12.68 -3.34 5.40
N ILE A 136 -11.92 -2.34 4.95
CA ILE A 136 -12.30 -1.43 3.87
C ILE A 136 -12.47 -2.19 2.54
N LEU A 137 -11.54 -3.09 2.21
CA LEU A 137 -11.64 -3.89 1.00
C LEU A 137 -12.83 -4.86 1.03
N GLU A 138 -13.11 -5.49 2.19
CA GLU A 138 -14.29 -6.36 2.33
C GLU A 138 -15.59 -5.59 2.24
N GLU A 139 -15.68 -4.40 2.85
CA GLU A 139 -16.80 -3.49 2.71
C GLU A 139 -17.04 -3.15 1.23
N ARG A 140 -15.97 -2.77 0.51
CA ARG A 140 -16.07 -2.42 -0.92
C ARG A 140 -16.54 -3.60 -1.78
N LYS A 141 -16.02 -4.80 -1.55
CA LYS A 141 -16.50 -6.02 -2.24
C LYS A 141 -17.97 -6.31 -1.95
N SER A 142 -18.43 -6.05 -0.74
CA SER A 142 -19.86 -6.18 -0.41
C SER A 142 -20.71 -5.21 -1.22
N GLN A 143 -20.26 -3.96 -1.37
CA GLN A 143 -20.94 -2.94 -2.17
C GLN A 143 -21.02 -3.36 -3.65
N TYR A 144 -19.93 -3.85 -4.25
CA TYR A 144 -19.96 -4.35 -5.63
C TYR A 144 -20.97 -5.47 -5.81
N LYS A 145 -21.01 -6.43 -4.88
CA LYS A 145 -21.97 -7.55 -4.94
C LYS A 145 -23.42 -7.09 -4.86
N GLN A 146 -23.71 -6.09 -4.01
CA GLN A 146 -25.06 -5.55 -3.84
C GLN A 146 -25.60 -4.92 -5.13
N VAL A 147 -24.74 -4.29 -5.92
CA VAL A 147 -25.13 -3.59 -7.16
C VAL A 147 -24.78 -4.38 -8.44
N GLY A 148 -24.23 -5.59 -8.31
CA GLY A 148 -23.90 -6.44 -9.45
C GLY A 148 -22.69 -5.99 -10.27
N VAL A 149 -21.82 -5.15 -9.70
CA VAL A 149 -20.58 -4.71 -10.35
C VAL A 149 -19.52 -5.79 -10.22
N LYS A 150 -18.89 -6.14 -11.34
CA LYS A 150 -17.79 -7.10 -11.35
C LYS A 150 -16.50 -6.45 -10.85
N TYR A 151 -15.67 -7.24 -10.20
CA TYR A 151 -14.37 -6.80 -9.71
C TYR A 151 -13.33 -7.92 -9.74
N TYR A 152 -12.08 -7.52 -9.90
CA TYR A 152 -10.94 -8.40 -9.78
C TYR A 152 -10.53 -8.58 -8.31
N GLN A 153 -9.68 -9.55 -8.07
CA GLN A 153 -9.08 -9.78 -6.76
C GLN A 153 -8.40 -8.49 -6.27
N PRO A 154 -8.75 -7.97 -5.07
CA PRO A 154 -8.14 -6.78 -4.51
C PRO A 154 -6.64 -6.95 -4.32
N ILE A 155 -5.91 -5.85 -4.44
CA ILE A 155 -4.47 -5.80 -4.19
C ILE A 155 -4.23 -4.95 -2.94
N LEU A 156 -3.56 -5.53 -1.94
CA LEU A 156 -3.07 -4.85 -0.75
C LEU A 156 -1.56 -4.66 -0.87
N VAL A 157 -1.10 -3.42 -0.83
CA VAL A 157 0.33 -3.08 -0.85
C VAL A 157 0.70 -2.52 0.52
N VAL A 158 1.45 -3.28 1.31
CA VAL A 158 1.94 -2.88 2.62
C VAL A 158 3.36 -2.33 2.46
N ILE A 159 3.60 -1.10 2.89
CA ILE A 159 4.91 -0.43 2.81
C ILE A 159 5.33 0.00 4.21
N SER A 160 6.46 -0.51 4.68
CA SER A 160 7.04 -0.19 5.99
C SER A 160 8.57 -0.29 5.94
N ASP A 161 9.24 0.35 6.86
CA ASP A 161 10.69 0.24 7.07
C ASP A 161 11.05 -0.52 8.36
N GLY A 162 10.06 -0.89 9.16
CA GLY A 162 10.26 -1.45 10.48
C GLY A 162 9.44 -2.70 10.80
N ASN A 163 9.67 -3.17 12.00
CA ASN A 163 8.94 -4.27 12.58
C ASN A 163 7.72 -3.76 13.35
N ASN A 164 6.70 -4.60 13.46
CA ASN A 164 5.60 -4.32 14.37
C ASN A 164 6.14 -4.23 15.81
N ASN A 165 5.94 -3.10 16.47
CA ASN A 165 6.37 -2.89 17.85
C ASN A 165 5.22 -2.73 18.83
N VAL A 166 3.99 -3.00 18.39
CA VAL A 166 2.76 -2.90 19.18
C VAL A 166 1.92 -4.15 18.96
N ASP A 167 1.37 -4.71 20.05
CA ASP A 167 0.37 -5.79 20.04
C ASP A 167 0.69 -6.96 19.08
N ASN A 168 1.64 -7.79 19.49
CA ASN A 168 2.04 -8.96 18.70
C ASN A 168 0.91 -9.97 18.48
N ASP A 169 -0.03 -10.11 19.42
CA ASP A 169 -1.16 -11.04 19.27
C ASP A 169 -2.10 -10.55 18.14
N ALA A 170 -2.40 -9.25 18.10
CA ALA A 170 -3.18 -8.65 17.01
C ALA A 170 -2.45 -8.77 15.67
N TYR A 171 -1.11 -8.68 15.68
CA TYR A 171 -0.30 -8.85 14.47
C TYR A 171 -0.37 -10.26 13.92
N GLU A 172 -0.27 -11.28 14.77
CA GLU A 172 -0.44 -12.68 14.36
C GLU A 172 -1.85 -12.97 13.82
N VAL A 173 -2.88 -12.36 14.40
CA VAL A 173 -4.25 -12.46 13.90
C VAL A 173 -4.38 -11.81 12.52
N ALA A 174 -3.80 -10.62 12.32
CA ALA A 174 -3.82 -9.92 11.04
C ALA A 174 -3.14 -10.73 9.92
N LYS A 175 -1.98 -11.33 10.20
CA LYS A 175 -1.27 -12.21 9.26
C LYS A 175 -2.11 -13.44 8.87
N LYS A 176 -2.70 -14.12 9.85
CA LYS A 176 -3.59 -15.27 9.58
C LYS A 176 -4.76 -14.89 8.68
N ARG A 177 -5.32 -13.70 8.88
CA ARG A 177 -6.41 -13.17 8.06
C ARG A 177 -5.98 -12.94 6.60
N ILE A 178 -4.79 -12.36 6.37
CA ILE A 178 -4.19 -12.24 5.02
C ILE A 178 -4.01 -13.62 4.40
N HIS A 179 -3.32 -14.54 5.09
CA HIS A 179 -3.03 -15.88 4.56
C HIS A 179 -4.29 -16.66 4.18
N GLU A 180 -5.37 -16.49 4.94
CA GLU A 180 -6.66 -17.10 4.61
C GLU A 180 -7.26 -16.50 3.33
N LEU A 181 -7.25 -15.18 3.20
CA LEU A 181 -7.76 -14.49 2.03
C LEU A 181 -6.96 -14.84 0.76
N GLU A 182 -5.64 -14.90 0.84
CA GLU A 182 -4.77 -15.28 -0.27
C GLU A 182 -4.99 -16.73 -0.70
N ARG A 183 -5.01 -17.68 0.25
CA ARG A 183 -5.31 -19.11 -0.05
C ARG A 183 -6.65 -19.29 -0.76
N ASN A 184 -7.64 -18.46 -0.42
CA ASN A 184 -8.95 -18.47 -1.02
C ASN A 184 -9.04 -17.62 -2.30
N ARG A 185 -7.92 -17.09 -2.82
CA ARG A 185 -7.85 -16.19 -3.99
C ARG A 185 -8.77 -14.98 -3.88
N LYS A 186 -8.88 -14.41 -2.68
CA LYS A 186 -9.72 -13.24 -2.38
C LYS A 186 -8.91 -11.97 -2.15
N LEU A 187 -7.59 -12.08 -2.11
CA LEU A 187 -6.64 -10.99 -1.91
C LEU A 187 -5.30 -11.33 -2.56
N THR A 188 -4.64 -10.34 -3.13
CA THR A 188 -3.21 -10.36 -3.45
C THR A 188 -2.52 -9.39 -2.52
N THR A 189 -1.49 -9.84 -1.80
CA THR A 189 -0.72 -8.98 -0.90
C THR A 189 0.70 -8.82 -1.42
N LEU A 190 1.15 -7.57 -1.49
CA LEU A 190 2.54 -7.20 -1.76
C LEU A 190 3.08 -6.49 -0.54
N VAL A 191 4.21 -6.96 -0.03
CA VAL A 191 4.86 -6.38 1.15
C VAL A 191 6.18 -5.79 0.72
N ILE A 192 6.39 -4.53 1.07
CA ILE A 192 7.55 -3.75 0.66
C ILE A 192 8.28 -3.27 1.89
N SER A 193 9.56 -3.61 1.98
CA SER A 193 10.48 -3.05 2.96
C SER A 193 11.24 -1.88 2.34
N CYS A 194 11.16 -0.72 2.98
CA CYS A 194 11.90 0.48 2.60
C CYS A 194 13.26 0.60 3.30
N ASP A 195 13.71 -0.43 4.00
CA ASP A 195 14.99 -0.47 4.69
C ASP A 195 15.84 -1.66 4.24
N GLU A 196 17.13 -1.40 3.98
CA GLU A 196 18.09 -2.46 3.62
C GLU A 196 18.46 -3.33 4.82
N ASP A 197 18.46 -2.75 6.03
CA ASP A 197 18.87 -3.37 7.28
C ASP A 197 17.71 -3.92 8.11
N SER A 198 16.46 -3.72 7.68
CA SER A 198 15.27 -4.16 8.42
C SER A 198 15.25 -5.67 8.65
N ASN A 199 14.66 -6.09 9.76
CA ASN A 199 14.37 -7.50 10.03
C ASN A 199 13.29 -8.01 9.07
N ILE A 200 13.71 -8.30 7.84
CA ILE A 200 12.84 -8.73 6.75
C ILE A 200 11.99 -9.92 7.12
N LYS A 201 12.47 -10.82 7.97
CA LYS A 201 11.75 -12.04 8.36
C LYS A 201 10.36 -11.76 8.92
N GLU A 202 10.19 -10.65 9.60
CA GLU A 202 8.89 -10.25 10.13
C GLU A 202 7.96 -9.79 9.01
N LEU A 203 8.43 -8.90 8.14
CA LEU A 203 7.68 -8.44 6.97
C LEU A 203 7.40 -9.58 5.99
N ASP A 204 8.36 -10.49 5.77
CA ASP A 204 8.17 -11.68 4.94
C ASP A 204 6.98 -12.53 5.41
N SER A 205 6.74 -12.59 6.71
CA SER A 205 5.66 -13.39 7.29
C SER A 205 4.25 -12.80 7.07
N ILE A 206 4.12 -11.57 6.58
CA ILE A 206 2.82 -10.92 6.35
C ILE A 206 2.07 -11.60 5.21
N SER A 207 2.74 -11.86 4.08
CA SER A 207 2.14 -12.59 2.96
C SER A 207 2.35 -14.09 3.08
N SER A 208 1.43 -14.89 2.57
CA SER A 208 1.55 -16.35 2.52
C SER A 208 2.66 -16.82 1.59
N SER A 209 3.17 -15.98 0.71
CA SER A 209 4.36 -16.27 -0.12
C SER A 209 5.65 -16.34 0.71
N GLY A 210 5.64 -15.75 1.93
CA GLY A 210 6.82 -15.67 2.77
C GLY A 210 7.90 -14.76 2.21
N GLU A 211 7.55 -13.82 1.35
CA GLU A 211 8.48 -12.92 0.68
C GLU A 211 8.00 -11.47 0.78
N SER A 212 8.88 -10.59 1.25
CA SER A 212 8.77 -9.15 1.09
C SER A 212 9.77 -8.66 0.04
N LEU A 213 9.43 -7.55 -0.61
CA LEU A 213 10.31 -6.89 -1.56
C LEU A 213 11.16 -5.85 -0.85
N LYS A 214 12.47 -6.03 -0.84
CA LYS A 214 13.36 -4.94 -0.47
C LYS A 214 13.43 -3.93 -1.61
N ILE A 215 12.97 -2.73 -1.33
CA ILE A 215 13.05 -1.65 -2.29
C ILE A 215 14.06 -0.61 -1.81
N THR A 216 15.19 -0.60 -2.47
CA THR A 216 16.20 0.44 -2.36
C THR A 216 15.79 1.67 -3.18
N HIS A 217 16.40 2.82 -2.88
CA HIS A 217 16.14 4.07 -3.59
C HIS A 217 16.14 3.92 -5.13
N ASP A 218 17.03 3.12 -5.67
CA ASP A 218 17.20 2.87 -7.11
C ASP A 218 16.18 1.89 -7.72
N LYS A 219 15.40 1.19 -6.90
CA LYS A 219 14.44 0.15 -7.34
C LYS A 219 12.98 0.52 -7.17
N ILE A 220 12.68 1.56 -6.41
CA ILE A 220 11.30 1.93 -6.09
C ILE A 220 10.50 2.28 -7.36
N GLU A 221 11.10 3.02 -8.28
CA GLU A 221 10.49 3.36 -9.57
C GLU A 221 10.19 2.10 -10.39
N SER A 222 11.15 1.17 -10.45
CA SER A 222 10.99 -0.10 -11.18
C SER A 222 9.88 -0.97 -10.60
N PHE A 223 9.70 -0.96 -9.27
CA PHE A 223 8.61 -1.68 -8.62
C PHE A 223 7.25 -1.08 -8.98
N PHE A 224 7.08 0.23 -8.84
CA PHE A 224 5.81 0.86 -9.16
C PHE A 224 5.48 0.82 -10.64
N TYR A 225 6.49 0.86 -11.52
CA TYR A 225 6.33 0.57 -12.94
C TYR A 225 5.80 -0.86 -13.17
N TRP A 226 6.40 -1.86 -12.52
CA TRP A 226 5.94 -3.24 -12.61
C TRP A 226 4.51 -3.39 -12.05
N LEU A 227 4.19 -2.77 -10.92
CA LEU A 227 2.86 -2.80 -10.32
C LEU A 227 1.82 -2.20 -11.26
N SER A 228 2.11 -1.05 -11.88
CA SER A 228 1.19 -0.40 -12.82
C SER A 228 0.91 -1.28 -14.04
N ARG A 229 1.93 -1.94 -14.58
CA ARG A 229 1.79 -2.87 -15.70
C ARG A 229 0.95 -4.10 -15.32
N SER A 230 1.16 -4.62 -14.12
CA SER A 230 0.39 -5.76 -13.59
C SER A 230 -1.08 -5.40 -13.42
N VAL A 231 -1.38 -4.27 -12.79
CA VAL A 231 -2.74 -3.77 -12.58
C VAL A 231 -3.43 -3.48 -13.93
N SER A 232 -2.71 -2.89 -14.90
CA SER A 232 -3.21 -2.64 -16.25
C SER A 232 -3.55 -3.94 -16.99
N SER A 233 -2.72 -4.96 -16.87
CA SER A 233 -2.97 -6.29 -17.46
C SER A 233 -4.20 -6.96 -16.83
N TYR A 234 -4.36 -6.86 -15.52
CA TYR A 234 -5.56 -7.33 -14.82
C TYR A 234 -6.82 -6.67 -15.37
N SER A 235 -6.83 -5.36 -15.54
CA SER A 235 -7.97 -4.63 -16.06
C SER A 235 -8.36 -5.04 -17.48
N LYS A 236 -7.40 -5.54 -18.28
CA LYS A 236 -7.62 -6.01 -19.65
C LYS A 236 -8.14 -7.47 -19.72
N GLY A 237 -8.17 -8.16 -18.57
CA GLY A 237 -8.52 -9.59 -18.52
C GLY A 237 -7.45 -10.49 -19.15
N THR A 238 -6.30 -9.94 -19.51
CA THR A 238 -5.13 -10.67 -19.97
C THR A 238 -4.31 -11.04 -18.75
N ILE A 239 -4.30 -12.32 -18.40
CA ILE A 239 -3.37 -12.86 -17.40
C ILE A 239 -1.99 -12.96 -18.07
N GLU A 240 -1.40 -11.85 -18.46
CA GLU A 240 0.03 -11.80 -18.69
C GLU A 240 0.69 -11.81 -17.32
N LYS A 241 1.41 -12.90 -17.05
CA LYS A 241 2.29 -12.99 -15.88
C LYS A 241 3.38 -11.92 -16.04
N VAL A 242 3.09 -10.73 -15.53
CA VAL A 242 4.09 -9.67 -15.52
C VAL A 242 5.12 -10.05 -14.46
N THR A 243 6.29 -10.42 -14.92
CA THR A 243 7.37 -10.88 -14.05
C THR A 243 8.29 -9.71 -13.75
N MET A 244 8.42 -9.35 -12.49
CA MET A 244 9.48 -8.44 -12.06
C MET A 244 10.81 -9.18 -12.14
N LYS A 245 11.75 -8.67 -12.95
CA LYS A 245 13.12 -9.19 -12.96
C LYS A 245 13.81 -8.70 -11.69
N LYS A 246 13.79 -9.49 -10.64
CA LYS A 246 14.80 -9.41 -9.60
C LYS A 246 16.15 -9.83 -10.20
N ASN A 247 17.23 -9.13 -9.90
CA ASN A 247 18.57 -9.43 -10.38
C ASN A 247 18.80 -10.94 -10.52
N LYS A 248 18.91 -11.38 -11.76
CA LYS A 248 19.26 -12.70 -12.32
C LYS A 248 18.67 -13.98 -11.71
N THR A 249 18.04 -13.98 -10.54
CA THR A 249 17.62 -15.23 -9.86
C THR A 249 16.19 -15.28 -9.34
N GLU A 250 15.46 -14.18 -9.22
CA GLU A 250 14.12 -14.18 -8.62
C GLU A 250 13.05 -13.59 -9.56
N LYS A 251 11.97 -14.35 -9.74
CA LYS A 251 10.79 -13.94 -10.51
C LYS A 251 9.61 -13.81 -9.57
N ILE A 252 8.96 -12.65 -9.55
CA ILE A 252 7.69 -12.43 -8.86
C ILE A 252 6.57 -12.55 -9.88
N ILE A 253 5.53 -13.29 -9.53
CA ILE A 253 4.35 -13.53 -10.37
C ILE A 253 3.13 -13.09 -9.56
N LEU A 254 2.33 -12.18 -10.09
CA LEU A 254 0.98 -11.89 -9.61
C LEU A 254 -0.03 -12.92 -10.08
#